data_061d283ae7f6777f400006d6108f80d5
#
_entry.id   061d283ae7f6777f400006d6108f80d5
#
_cell.length_a   1.000
_cell.length_b   1.000
_cell.length_c   1.000
_cell.angle_alpha   90.00
_cell.angle_beta   90.00
_cell.angle_gamma   90.00
#
_symmetry.space_group_name_H-M   'P 1'
#
loop_
_entity.id
_entity.type
_entity.pdbx_description
1 polymer ?
#
loop_
_entity_poly.entity_id
_entity_poly.type
_entity_poly.pdbx_seq_one_letter_code
_entity_poly.pdbx_strand_id
1 'polypeptide(L)'
;SNKEGDAEFNYAGAFLHNVYFPQFRRERPNNVPNGPRANFSNKKFRSFVEFQKEFEVSAMGIQGSGWVYLSHSGTIKTIENHEVRDDILLLIDWWEHAFICDYGSDKKKYLKETWKIINWNVISTRWGHSIRT
;
A
#
# COMPACT_ATOMS: atom_id res chain seq x y z
N SER A 1 20.56 18.77 -13.88
CA SER A 1 19.58 18.25 -12.95
C SER A 1 19.25 19.30 -11.91
N ASN A 2 18.04 19.27 -11.45
CA ASN A 2 17.51 20.21 -10.48
C ASN A 2 17.76 19.64 -9.07
N LYS A 3 18.63 20.30 -8.30
CA LYS A 3 18.94 19.84 -6.93
C LYS A 3 17.71 19.83 -6.04
N GLU A 4 16.80 20.80 -6.20
CA GLU A 4 15.56 20.85 -5.43
C GLU A 4 14.66 19.67 -5.80
N GLY A 5 14.54 19.37 -7.10
CA GLY A 5 13.76 18.21 -7.54
C GLY A 5 14.32 16.90 -7.06
N ASP A 6 15.65 16.76 -7.04
CA ASP A 6 16.30 15.56 -6.53
C ASP A 6 16.09 15.42 -5.02
N ALA A 7 16.18 16.52 -4.29
CA ALA A 7 15.94 16.52 -2.84
C ALA A 7 14.49 16.17 -2.51
N GLU A 8 13.54 16.71 -3.26
CA GLU A 8 12.12 16.38 -3.08
C GLU A 8 11.84 14.91 -3.39
N PHE A 9 12.44 14.40 -4.47
CA PHE A 9 12.31 13.00 -4.86
C PHE A 9 12.86 12.09 -3.75
N ASN A 10 14.05 12.38 -3.24
CA ASN A 10 14.67 11.58 -2.19
C ASN A 10 13.89 11.65 -0.87
N TYR A 11 13.39 12.82 -0.53
CA TYR A 11 12.56 12.99 0.67
C TYR A 11 11.27 12.17 0.56
N ALA A 12 10.59 12.28 -0.59
CA ALA A 12 9.34 11.54 -0.80
C ALA A 12 9.58 10.03 -0.77
N GLY A 13 10.68 9.56 -1.37
CA GLY A 13 11.04 8.14 -1.33
C GLY A 13 11.27 7.67 0.09
N ALA A 14 12.02 8.43 0.88
CA ALA A 14 12.27 8.11 2.28
C ALA A 14 10.97 8.12 3.09
N PHE A 15 10.11 9.12 2.86
CA PHE A 15 8.81 9.21 3.51
C PHE A 15 7.97 7.96 3.23
N LEU A 16 7.87 7.59 1.96
CA LEU A 16 7.05 6.43 1.57
C LEU A 16 7.59 5.14 2.17
N HIS A 17 8.90 4.93 2.18
CA HIS A 17 9.47 3.74 2.80
C HIS A 17 9.28 3.75 4.33
N ASN A 18 9.29 4.91 4.96
CA ASN A 18 9.00 5.01 6.40
C ASN A 18 7.55 4.67 6.72
N VAL A 19 6.64 4.87 5.77
CA VAL A 19 5.24 4.41 5.91
C VAL A 19 5.13 2.92 5.60
N TYR A 20 5.87 2.46 4.62
CA TYR A 20 5.76 1.11 4.06
C TYR A 20 6.25 0.02 5.02
N PHE A 21 7.51 0.13 5.49
CA PHE A 21 8.11 -0.96 6.26
C PHE A 21 7.41 -1.29 7.58
N PRO A 22 6.90 -0.32 8.37
CA PRO A 22 6.25 -0.65 9.63
C PRO A 22 4.96 -1.46 9.51
N GLN A 23 4.39 -1.57 8.33
CA GLN A 23 3.10 -2.25 8.15
C GLN A 23 3.21 -3.76 7.94
N PHE A 24 4.40 -4.33 8.04
CA PHE A 24 4.61 -5.76 7.80
C PHE A 24 4.90 -6.52 9.08
N ARG A 25 4.60 -7.81 9.04
CA ARG A 25 4.90 -8.77 10.12
C ARG A 25 5.13 -10.15 9.51
N ARG A 26 5.50 -11.11 10.36
CA ARG A 26 5.69 -12.50 9.92
C ARG A 26 4.42 -13.02 9.24
N GLU A 27 4.62 -13.84 8.20
CA GLU A 27 3.52 -14.45 7.44
C GLU A 27 2.54 -15.17 8.35
N ARG A 28 1.24 -15.02 8.06
CA ARG A 28 0.16 -15.70 8.77
C ARG A 28 -0.83 -16.29 7.77
N PRO A 29 -1.31 -17.53 8.01
CA PRO A 29 -2.43 -18.05 7.24
C PRO A 29 -3.69 -17.24 7.55
N ASN A 30 -4.56 -17.07 6.54
CA ASN A 30 -5.81 -16.31 6.69
C ASN A 30 -5.59 -14.91 7.26
N ASN A 31 -4.58 -14.24 6.75
CA ASN A 31 -4.24 -12.89 7.22
C ASN A 31 -5.21 -11.85 6.62
N VAL A 32 -6.28 -11.59 7.35
CA VAL A 32 -7.34 -10.66 6.92
C VAL A 32 -7.55 -9.60 8.00
N PRO A 33 -8.11 -8.42 7.64
CA PRO A 33 -8.46 -7.42 8.63
C PRO A 33 -9.47 -7.98 9.63
N ASN A 34 -9.35 -7.60 10.90
CA ASN A 34 -10.28 -8.03 11.93
C ASN A 34 -10.57 -6.90 12.91
N GLY A 35 -11.50 -7.15 13.85
CA GLY A 35 -11.90 -6.16 14.85
C GLY A 35 -12.88 -5.13 14.30
N PRO A 36 -13.17 -4.06 15.09
CA PRO A 36 -14.18 -3.07 14.69
C PRO A 36 -13.89 -2.36 13.39
N ARG A 37 -12.62 -2.29 13.00
CA ARG A 37 -12.20 -1.58 11.78
C ARG A 37 -12.08 -2.48 10.56
N ALA A 38 -12.34 -3.76 10.72
CA ALA A 38 -12.35 -4.70 9.59
C ALA A 38 -13.40 -4.30 8.55
N ASN A 39 -14.44 -3.62 8.98
CA ASN A 39 -15.55 -3.25 8.11
C ASN A 39 -15.23 -2.10 7.16
N PHE A 40 -14.07 -1.44 7.28
CA PHE A 40 -13.76 -0.34 6.37
C PHE A 40 -13.69 -0.81 4.91
N SER A 41 -13.16 -2.02 4.68
CA SER A 41 -13.09 -2.58 3.35
C SER A 41 -14.47 -3.04 2.88
N ASN A 42 -15.29 -3.57 3.78
CA ASN A 42 -16.60 -4.10 3.43
C ASN A 42 -17.62 -3.01 3.08
N LYS A 43 -17.48 -1.81 3.64
CA LYS A 43 -18.35 -0.69 3.31
C LYS A 43 -18.23 -0.24 1.87
N LYS A 44 -17.01 -0.24 1.33
CA LYS A 44 -16.74 0.22 -0.03
C LYS A 44 -16.69 -0.92 -1.03
N PHE A 45 -16.23 -2.09 -0.62
CA PHE A 45 -15.83 -3.14 -1.53
C PHE A 45 -16.63 -4.43 -1.38
N ARG A 46 -17.74 -4.43 -0.69
CA ARG A 46 -18.58 -5.61 -0.42
C ARG A 46 -17.86 -6.69 0.40
N SER A 47 -16.60 -6.99 0.08
CA SER A 47 -15.84 -8.02 0.78
C SER A 47 -14.35 -7.71 0.66
N PHE A 48 -13.55 -8.38 1.49
CA PHE A 48 -12.10 -8.27 1.42
C PHE A 48 -11.58 -8.77 0.07
N VAL A 49 -12.16 -9.83 -0.47
CA VAL A 49 -11.77 -10.36 -1.79
C VAL A 49 -11.99 -9.32 -2.88
N GLU A 50 -13.12 -8.63 -2.87
CA GLU A 50 -13.38 -7.56 -3.84
C GLU A 50 -12.40 -6.39 -3.68
N PHE A 51 -12.05 -6.05 -2.44
CA PHE A 51 -11.03 -5.06 -2.17
C PHE A 51 -9.69 -5.46 -2.80
N GLN A 52 -9.27 -6.71 -2.59
CA GLN A 52 -8.02 -7.22 -3.14
C GLN A 52 -8.02 -7.16 -4.67
N LYS A 53 -9.14 -7.50 -5.30
CA LYS A 53 -9.27 -7.45 -6.76
C LYS A 53 -9.14 -6.03 -7.30
N GLU A 54 -9.81 -5.08 -6.68
CA GLU A 54 -9.72 -3.68 -7.10
C GLU A 54 -8.33 -3.12 -6.88
N PHE A 55 -7.69 -3.51 -5.78
CA PHE A 55 -6.33 -3.13 -5.48
C PHE A 55 -5.38 -3.64 -6.56
N GLU A 56 -5.51 -4.90 -6.95
CA GLU A 56 -4.71 -5.50 -8.02
C GLU A 56 -4.91 -4.77 -9.34
N VAL A 57 -6.14 -4.49 -9.72
CA VAL A 57 -6.44 -3.76 -10.96
C VAL A 57 -5.75 -2.40 -10.96
N SER A 58 -5.84 -1.67 -9.86
CA SER A 58 -5.20 -0.36 -9.74
C SER A 58 -3.69 -0.47 -9.84
N ALA A 59 -3.10 -1.44 -9.16
CA ALA A 59 -1.65 -1.67 -9.19
C ALA A 59 -1.17 -2.02 -10.59
N MET A 60 -1.86 -2.94 -11.26
CA MET A 60 -1.49 -3.38 -12.60
C MET A 60 -1.64 -2.27 -13.65
N GLY A 61 -2.41 -1.23 -13.34
CA GLY A 61 -2.55 -0.08 -14.20
C GLY A 61 -1.40 0.93 -14.12
N ILE A 62 -0.52 0.78 -13.14
CA ILE A 62 0.62 1.69 -13.00
C ILE A 62 1.61 1.48 -14.14
N GLN A 63 1.95 2.56 -14.82
CA GLN A 63 2.94 2.57 -15.90
C GLN A 63 4.29 2.94 -15.30
N GLY A 64 5.24 2.01 -15.31
CA GLY A 64 6.56 2.24 -14.74
C GLY A 64 6.58 2.08 -13.23
N SER A 65 7.37 2.90 -12.57
CA SER A 65 7.58 2.83 -11.12
C SER A 65 6.56 3.63 -10.34
N GLY A 66 6.05 3.08 -9.25
CA GLY A 66 5.08 3.79 -8.45
C GLY A 66 4.70 3.03 -7.18
N TRP A 67 3.60 3.46 -6.60
CA TRP A 67 3.04 2.91 -5.38
C TRP A 67 1.53 2.83 -5.52
N VAL A 68 0.93 1.87 -4.87
CA VAL A 68 -0.53 1.76 -4.80
C VAL A 68 -0.92 1.79 -3.32
N TYR A 69 -1.98 2.50 -2.98
CA TYR A 69 -2.37 2.61 -1.58
C TYR A 69 -3.87 2.74 -1.38
N LEU A 70 -4.30 2.33 -0.20
CA LEU A 70 -5.66 2.57 0.27
C LEU A 70 -5.66 3.87 1.05
N SER A 71 -6.51 4.80 0.67
CA SER A 71 -6.62 6.10 1.32
C SER A 71 -7.63 6.07 2.47
N HIS A 72 -7.59 7.10 3.30
CA HIS A 72 -8.54 7.29 4.40
C HIS A 72 -9.99 7.35 3.95
N SER A 73 -10.23 7.85 2.76
CA SER A 73 -11.58 7.92 2.21
C SER A 73 -12.10 6.55 1.77
N GLY A 74 -11.27 5.52 1.84
CA GLY A 74 -11.62 4.19 1.35
C GLY A 74 -11.42 4.02 -0.13
N THR A 75 -10.70 4.94 -0.77
CA THR A 75 -10.41 4.91 -2.21
C THR A 75 -9.00 4.37 -2.45
N ILE A 76 -8.86 3.52 -3.45
CA ILE A 76 -7.55 3.03 -3.88
C ILE A 76 -6.95 4.06 -4.83
N LYS A 77 -5.72 4.50 -4.52
CA LYS A 77 -5.02 5.53 -5.29
C LYS A 77 -3.63 5.04 -5.66
N THR A 78 -3.04 5.69 -6.65
CA THR A 78 -1.68 5.39 -7.10
C THR A 78 -0.80 6.61 -7.00
N ILE A 79 0.51 6.38 -6.86
CA ILE A 79 1.53 7.41 -6.83
C ILE A 79 2.54 7.06 -7.92
N GLU A 80 2.81 7.99 -8.83
CA GLU A 80 3.87 7.82 -9.82
C GLU A 80 5.20 8.17 -9.16
N ASN A 81 6.21 7.35 -9.36
CA ASN A 81 7.53 7.52 -8.77
C ASN A 81 7.44 7.69 -7.24
N HIS A 82 7.77 8.83 -6.70
CA HIS A 82 7.68 9.11 -5.27
C HIS A 82 7.00 10.45 -5.04
N GLU A 83 5.91 10.45 -4.28
CA GLU A 83 5.22 11.67 -3.86
C GLU A 83 4.72 11.50 -2.43
N VAL A 84 4.77 12.57 -1.65
CA VAL A 84 4.25 12.55 -0.28
C VAL A 84 2.72 12.62 -0.29
N ARG A 85 2.09 11.79 0.54
CA ARG A 85 0.64 11.79 0.73
C ARG A 85 0.35 11.70 2.23
N ASP A 86 -0.67 12.38 2.68
CA ASP A 86 -1.04 12.42 4.10
C ASP A 86 -2.23 11.52 4.44
N ASP A 87 -2.77 10.81 3.46
CA ASP A 87 -3.98 10.01 3.61
C ASP A 87 -3.77 8.51 3.45
N ILE A 88 -2.57 8.01 3.70
CA ILE A 88 -2.23 6.61 3.45
C ILE A 88 -2.63 5.71 4.62
N LEU A 89 -3.44 4.70 4.35
CA LEU A 89 -3.72 3.62 5.31
C LEU A 89 -2.82 2.42 5.06
N LEU A 90 -2.79 1.92 3.83
CA LEU A 90 -2.02 0.76 3.41
C LEU A 90 -1.28 1.11 2.15
N LEU A 91 0.03 0.90 2.14
CA LEU A 91 0.90 1.28 1.03
C LEU A 91 1.65 0.06 0.49
N ILE A 92 1.63 -0.13 -0.80
CA ILE A 92 2.36 -1.22 -1.46
C ILE A 92 3.33 -0.63 -2.48
N ASP A 93 4.59 -1.06 -2.38
CA ASP A 93 5.66 -0.65 -3.29
C ASP A 93 5.50 -1.35 -4.62
N TRP A 94 5.46 -0.58 -5.71
CA TRP A 94 5.29 -1.12 -7.07
C TRP A 94 6.50 -0.80 -7.95
N TRP A 95 7.64 -0.47 -7.35
CA TRP A 95 8.91 -0.34 -8.05
C TRP A 95 9.50 -1.72 -8.28
N GLU A 96 10.28 -1.88 -9.36
CA GLU A 96 10.89 -3.17 -9.69
C GLU A 96 11.72 -3.74 -8.54
N HIS A 97 12.44 -2.90 -7.81
CA HIS A 97 13.28 -3.38 -6.71
C HIS A 97 12.50 -4.17 -5.66
N ALA A 98 11.20 -3.92 -5.56
CA ALA A 98 10.37 -4.60 -4.56
C ALA A 98 10.09 -6.06 -4.93
N PHE A 99 10.14 -6.43 -6.21
CA PHE A 99 9.74 -7.77 -6.63
C PHE A 99 10.70 -8.47 -7.61
N ILE A 100 11.63 -7.72 -8.22
CA ILE A 100 12.44 -8.29 -9.32
C ILE A 100 13.31 -9.48 -8.89
N CYS A 101 13.85 -9.48 -7.67
CA CYS A 101 14.73 -10.53 -7.19
C CYS A 101 13.99 -11.83 -6.89
N ASP A 102 12.81 -11.73 -6.29
CA ASP A 102 12.07 -12.91 -5.83
C ASP A 102 11.00 -13.39 -6.80
N TYR A 103 10.42 -12.48 -7.55
CA TYR A 103 9.25 -12.78 -8.39
C TYR A 103 9.47 -12.48 -9.87
N GLY A 104 10.61 -11.86 -10.22
CA GLY A 104 10.85 -11.46 -11.60
C GLY A 104 9.79 -10.51 -12.08
N SER A 105 9.11 -10.86 -13.17
CA SER A 105 8.02 -10.06 -13.72
C SER A 105 6.64 -10.48 -13.22
N ASP A 106 6.57 -11.45 -12.30
CA ASP A 106 5.29 -11.95 -11.78
C ASP A 106 4.76 -11.06 -10.66
N LYS A 107 4.22 -9.92 -11.06
CA LYS A 107 3.70 -8.91 -10.15
C LYS A 107 2.46 -9.37 -9.38
N LYS A 108 1.65 -10.22 -9.99
CA LYS A 108 0.45 -10.76 -9.33
C LYS A 108 0.84 -11.64 -8.16
N LYS A 109 1.87 -12.46 -8.34
CA LYS A 109 2.37 -13.33 -7.27
C LYS A 109 2.98 -12.49 -6.15
N TYR A 110 3.73 -11.45 -6.48
CA TYR A 110 4.28 -10.53 -5.51
C TYR A 110 3.18 -9.93 -4.63
N LEU A 111 2.12 -9.40 -5.26
CA LEU A 111 1.02 -8.82 -4.52
C LEU A 111 0.30 -9.87 -3.65
N LYS A 112 0.06 -11.05 -4.21
CA LYS A 112 -0.60 -12.15 -3.48
C LYS A 112 0.18 -12.52 -2.22
N GLU A 113 1.50 -12.63 -2.32
CA GLU A 113 2.34 -12.94 -1.17
C GLU A 113 2.39 -11.78 -0.16
N THR A 114 2.31 -10.55 -0.63
CA THR A 114 2.31 -9.37 0.22
C THR A 114 1.12 -9.36 1.19
N TRP A 115 -0.05 -9.79 0.73
CA TRP A 115 -1.23 -9.85 1.60
C TRP A 115 -1.00 -10.69 2.85
N LYS A 116 -0.13 -11.71 2.77
CA LYS A 116 0.12 -12.63 3.88
C LYS A 116 0.90 -12.00 5.02
N ILE A 117 1.62 -10.91 4.77
CA ILE A 117 2.51 -10.29 5.76
C ILE A 117 2.04 -8.91 6.23
N ILE A 118 0.90 -8.43 5.78
CA ILE A 118 0.37 -7.15 6.25
C ILE A 118 -0.01 -7.23 7.73
N ASN A 119 0.44 -6.28 8.51
CA ASN A 119 0.01 -6.14 9.90
C ASN A 119 -1.22 -5.24 9.95
N TRP A 120 -2.40 -5.86 9.93
CA TRP A 120 -3.67 -5.13 9.89
C TRP A 120 -3.89 -4.24 11.12
N ASN A 121 -3.22 -4.53 12.24
CA ASN A 121 -3.30 -3.68 13.42
C ASN A 121 -2.68 -2.30 13.15
N VAL A 122 -1.59 -2.26 12.39
CA VAL A 122 -0.97 -1.00 11.99
C VAL A 122 -1.92 -0.20 11.11
N ILE A 123 -2.57 -0.87 10.16
CA ILE A 123 -3.53 -0.22 9.27
C ILE A 123 -4.71 0.35 10.07
N SER A 124 -5.22 -0.41 11.02
CA SER A 124 -6.30 0.03 11.90
C SER A 124 -5.90 1.25 12.73
N THR A 125 -4.66 1.27 13.22
CA THR A 125 -4.14 2.41 13.98
C THR A 125 -4.09 3.67 13.12
N ARG A 126 -3.63 3.54 11.88
CA ARG A 126 -3.61 4.66 10.94
C ARG A 126 -5.00 5.19 10.67
N TRP A 127 -5.96 4.29 10.52
CA TRP A 127 -7.37 4.67 10.33
C TRP A 127 -7.85 5.56 11.48
N GLY A 128 -7.56 5.17 12.72
CA GLY A 128 -7.99 5.93 13.89
C GLY A 128 -7.31 7.29 14.02
N HIS A 129 -6.03 7.38 13.65
CA HIS A 129 -5.27 8.61 13.81
C HIS A 129 -5.61 9.69 12.80
N SER A 130 -5.88 9.32 11.57
CA SER A 130 -6.07 10.35 10.56
C SER A 130 -7.42 11.00 10.58
N ILE A 131 -8.39 10.43 11.27
CA ILE A 131 -9.66 11.10 11.51
C ILE A 131 -9.45 12.38 12.32
N ARG A 132 -8.32 12.49 12.99
CA ARG A 132 -8.01 13.65 13.85
C ARG A 132 -7.36 14.81 13.11
N THR A 133 -6.84 14.54 11.97
CA THR A 133 -6.20 15.56 11.16
C THR A 133 -7.12 16.01 10.05
#